data_ea4e625b41666ef280d9ecd8a9c43790
#
_entry.id   ea4e625b41666ef280d9ecd8a9c43790
#
_cell.length_a   1.000
_cell.length_b   1.000
_cell.length_c   1.000
_cell.angle_alpha   90.00
_cell.angle_beta   90.00
_cell.angle_gamma   90.00
#
_symmetry.space_group_name_H-M   'P 1'
#
loop_
_entity.id
_entity.type
_entity.pdbx_description
1 polymer ?
#
loop_
_entity_poly.entity_id
_entity_poly.type
_entity_poly.pdbx_seq_one_letter_code
_entity_poly.pdbx_strand_id
1 'polypeptide(L)'
;MQKNNRYFPILLCVSMGSLTACSLPPNQAKKEAASSYHTEHWVQRQNVDTQIQQGLTAYLALDDAFMSIASRIHLIREARHTLDLQYYIWEDDSLGHMMLTELLKAADRGVKVRLMIDDQNGTKLDPLLKKLAAHPNFEIKLYNPYKYRNFRVLDYALRMKQINHRMHNKLIIADGAIAVTGGRNISREYFDAGDEFQFTDMDILFFGNAVKSANQIFINFWNNDLSYSVPQLLGNATAAELDELRQSKAMSDMQKDQFKDQLELSRQHIMTQLNEQNIEWVKAQFLGDFPEKTLGNISQDKLLYTQLKHAMGTPEQHLELVSAYFVPTKDGTTFLNDLSKQKIQVRVLTNSFLANDVALVHAFYQKYRKDLLENGVQLYEFKPDITRKQRTWYEVLTGNAIPAKGKSSSRLHAKFFDVDGKVFIGSFNFDPRSVHLNTEVGLVVESDQLQNRVTHALDRYLPKIAYELKLNSKGEIIWLEHHENGQVTEYDVDPHTTKFQRFTFKSLAYLPVEWMM
;
A
#
# COMPACT_ATOMS: atom_id res chain seq x y z
N MET A 1 35.26 -13.22 65.13
CA MET A 1 35.03 -13.94 63.85
C MET A 1 34.36 -13.00 62.87
N GLN A 2 35.19 -12.30 62.05
CA GLN A 2 34.74 -11.44 60.95
C GLN A 2 34.63 -12.31 59.70
N LYS A 3 33.44 -12.37 59.06
CA LYS A 3 33.25 -12.92 57.72
C LYS A 3 33.10 -11.76 56.74
N ASN A 4 34.07 -11.63 55.84
CA ASN A 4 34.17 -10.64 54.76
C ASN A 4 33.06 -10.85 53.70
N ASN A 5 32.25 -9.83 53.47
CA ASN A 5 31.37 -9.70 52.35
C ASN A 5 32.18 -9.10 51.14
N ARG A 6 32.70 -9.94 50.24
CA ARG A 6 33.44 -9.53 49.03
C ARG A 6 32.71 -9.76 47.73
N TYR A 7 31.38 -9.94 47.72
CA TYR A 7 30.65 -10.29 46.49
C TYR A 7 29.73 -9.17 45.91
N PHE A 8 29.73 -7.96 46.52
CA PHE A 8 28.81 -6.91 46.12
C PHE A 8 29.23 -6.04 44.92
N PRO A 9 30.49 -5.87 44.49
CA PRO A 9 30.82 -5.03 43.36
C PRO A 9 30.71 -5.72 41.98
N ILE A 10 30.68 -7.06 41.89
CA ILE A 10 30.64 -7.75 40.59
C ILE A 10 29.23 -7.73 39.97
N LEU A 11 28.19 -7.74 40.78
CA LEU A 11 26.80 -7.69 40.31
C LEU A 11 26.42 -6.31 39.70
N LEU A 12 27.02 -5.23 40.20
CA LEU A 12 26.73 -3.87 39.74
C LEU A 12 27.42 -3.54 38.39
N CYS A 13 28.60 -4.14 38.12
CA CYS A 13 29.29 -3.97 36.84
C CYS A 13 28.64 -4.77 35.71
N VAL A 14 28.02 -5.91 35.97
CA VAL A 14 27.30 -6.68 34.96
C VAL A 14 25.98 -6.01 34.60
N SER A 15 25.30 -5.31 35.52
CA SER A 15 24.08 -4.58 35.22
C SER A 15 24.30 -3.27 34.42
N MET A 16 25.44 -2.61 34.54
CA MET A 16 25.77 -1.42 33.73
C MET A 16 26.24 -1.78 32.31
N GLY A 17 26.88 -2.92 32.11
CA GLY A 17 27.28 -3.40 30.80
C GLY A 17 26.12 -3.84 29.91
N SER A 18 24.98 -4.22 30.50
CA SER A 18 23.78 -4.65 29.75
C SER A 18 22.89 -3.49 29.27
N LEU A 19 23.05 -2.28 29.79
CA LEU A 19 22.25 -1.11 29.40
C LEU A 19 22.72 -0.46 28.08
N THR A 20 23.99 -0.61 27.71
CA THR A 20 24.51 -0.13 26.42
C THR A 20 24.17 -1.06 25.25
N ALA A 21 23.75 -2.29 25.54
CA ALA A 21 23.31 -3.26 24.55
C ALA A 21 21.89 -3.00 23.99
N CYS A 22 21.16 -1.96 24.48
CA CYS A 22 19.73 -1.73 24.17
C CYS A 22 19.42 -0.78 23.00
N SER A 23 20.41 -0.24 22.28
CA SER A 23 20.18 0.62 21.11
C SER A 23 20.63 -0.05 19.79
N LEU A 24 20.01 0.33 18.68
CA LEU A 24 20.58 0.08 17.37
C LEU A 24 21.92 0.82 17.21
N PRO A 25 22.83 0.36 16.34
CA PRO A 25 24.05 1.12 16.07
C PRO A 25 23.70 2.54 15.61
N PRO A 26 24.53 3.56 15.93
CA PRO A 26 24.29 4.92 15.44
C PRO A 26 24.20 4.92 13.90
N ASN A 27 23.16 5.53 13.35
CA ASN A 27 23.03 5.66 11.91
C ASN A 27 24.03 6.72 11.40
N GLN A 28 24.95 6.30 10.56
CA GLN A 28 26.00 7.16 9.96
C GLN A 28 25.74 7.40 8.47
N ALA A 29 24.52 7.18 8.00
CA ALA A 29 24.18 7.31 6.59
C ALA A 29 24.47 8.71 6.05
N LYS A 30 25.19 8.79 4.94
CA LYS A 30 25.40 10.02 4.19
C LYS A 30 24.07 10.52 3.65
N LYS A 31 23.80 11.82 3.80
CA LYS A 31 22.64 12.46 3.17
C LYS A 31 22.86 12.58 1.66
N GLU A 32 21.84 12.25 0.90
CA GLU A 32 21.83 12.29 -0.56
C GLU A 32 20.84 13.33 -1.08
N ALA A 33 21.03 13.74 -2.33
CA ALA A 33 20.05 14.56 -3.05
C ALA A 33 18.93 13.71 -3.65
N ALA A 34 17.78 14.34 -3.90
CA ALA A 34 16.72 13.76 -4.72
C ALA A 34 17.27 13.47 -6.14
N SER A 35 16.66 12.49 -6.81
CA SER A 35 17.01 12.16 -8.19
C SER A 35 16.77 13.35 -9.12
N SER A 36 17.68 13.52 -10.08
CA SER A 36 17.50 14.49 -11.16
C SER A 36 16.31 14.10 -12.04
N TYR A 37 15.70 15.08 -12.65
CA TYR A 37 14.49 14.94 -13.43
C TYR A 37 14.84 14.76 -14.93
N HIS A 38 14.67 13.55 -15.46
CA HIS A 38 15.00 13.18 -16.83
C HIS A 38 13.76 12.65 -17.55
N THR A 39 13.18 13.45 -18.43
CA THR A 39 11.89 13.15 -19.07
C THR A 39 12.01 12.64 -20.51
N GLU A 40 13.14 12.83 -21.14
CA GLU A 40 13.31 12.87 -22.60
C GLU A 40 12.91 11.60 -23.33
N HIS A 41 12.91 10.46 -22.66
CA HIS A 41 12.61 9.16 -23.28
C HIS A 41 11.31 8.51 -22.80
N TRP A 42 10.67 9.06 -21.74
CA TRP A 42 9.50 8.44 -21.14
C TRP A 42 8.22 8.65 -21.92
N VAL A 43 8.05 9.84 -22.50
CA VAL A 43 6.88 10.20 -23.29
C VAL A 43 7.35 10.97 -24.53
N GLN A 44 7.26 10.33 -25.71
CA GLN A 44 7.70 10.92 -26.97
C GLN A 44 6.56 11.71 -27.62
N ARG A 45 6.26 12.89 -27.10
CA ARG A 45 5.17 13.73 -27.58
C ARG A 45 5.58 15.18 -27.73
N GLN A 46 4.91 15.84 -28.68
CA GLN A 46 4.94 17.31 -28.75
C GLN A 46 4.23 17.90 -27.52
N ASN A 47 4.76 19.01 -27.00
CA ASN A 47 4.20 19.79 -25.90
C ASN A 47 4.26 19.17 -24.48
N VAL A 48 4.94 18.05 -24.25
CA VAL A 48 5.10 17.47 -22.90
C VAL A 48 5.69 18.48 -21.93
N ASP A 49 6.78 19.14 -22.30
CA ASP A 49 7.43 20.15 -21.47
C ASP A 49 6.51 21.34 -21.17
N THR A 50 5.67 21.74 -22.11
CA THR A 50 4.68 22.80 -21.92
C THR A 50 3.64 22.40 -20.86
N GLN A 51 3.12 21.17 -20.91
CA GLN A 51 2.16 20.66 -19.91
C GLN A 51 2.79 20.62 -18.53
N ILE A 52 4.04 20.15 -18.42
CA ILE A 52 4.78 20.09 -17.16
C ILE A 52 5.06 21.50 -16.62
N GLN A 53 5.43 22.45 -17.47
CA GLN A 53 5.63 23.86 -17.08
C GLN A 53 4.34 24.52 -16.60
N GLN A 54 3.19 24.12 -17.11
CA GLN A 54 1.87 24.54 -16.63
C GLN A 54 1.47 23.87 -15.29
N GLY A 55 2.33 23.01 -14.72
CA GLY A 55 2.09 22.33 -13.47
C GLY A 55 1.22 21.08 -13.59
N LEU A 56 0.99 20.59 -14.80
CA LEU A 56 0.12 19.45 -15.05
C LEU A 56 0.86 18.11 -14.92
N THR A 57 0.09 17.06 -14.75
CA THR A 57 0.53 15.68 -14.60
C THR A 57 -0.35 14.79 -15.46
N ALA A 58 0.26 13.92 -16.26
CA ALA A 58 -0.44 12.85 -16.96
C ALA A 58 -0.53 11.62 -16.05
N TYR A 59 -1.57 10.81 -16.20
CA TYR A 59 -1.76 9.61 -15.40
C TYR A 59 -2.38 8.46 -16.19
N LEU A 60 -2.15 7.22 -15.70
CA LEU A 60 -2.86 6.01 -16.09
C LEU A 60 -3.33 5.29 -14.83
N ALA A 61 -4.63 5.05 -14.70
CA ALA A 61 -5.18 4.24 -13.62
C ALA A 61 -4.88 2.75 -13.89
N LEU A 62 -4.32 2.07 -12.90
CA LEU A 62 -3.85 0.69 -12.95
C LEU A 62 -4.74 -0.18 -12.04
N ASP A 63 -5.95 -0.39 -12.47
CA ASP A 63 -6.95 -1.21 -11.80
C ASP A 63 -6.72 -2.72 -11.99
N ASP A 64 -6.04 -3.10 -13.07
CA ASP A 64 -5.64 -4.47 -13.38
C ASP A 64 -4.29 -4.83 -12.73
N ALA A 65 -4.21 -6.04 -12.15
CA ALA A 65 -3.01 -6.52 -11.48
C ALA A 65 -1.83 -6.71 -12.45
N PHE A 66 -2.07 -7.22 -13.66
CA PHE A 66 -1.03 -7.37 -14.68
C PHE A 66 -0.55 -6.02 -15.21
N MET A 67 -1.45 -5.08 -15.44
CA MET A 67 -1.09 -3.71 -15.81
C MET A 67 -0.25 -3.05 -14.71
N SER A 68 -0.59 -3.28 -13.46
CA SER A 68 0.13 -2.73 -12.31
C SER A 68 1.55 -3.31 -12.18
N ILE A 69 1.76 -4.62 -12.32
CA ILE A 69 3.11 -5.20 -12.30
C ILE A 69 3.89 -4.86 -13.58
N ALA A 70 3.22 -4.85 -14.73
CA ALA A 70 3.83 -4.49 -16.00
C ALA A 70 4.36 -3.06 -16.02
N SER A 71 3.62 -2.11 -15.40
CA SER A 71 4.09 -0.73 -15.28
C SER A 71 5.37 -0.63 -14.44
N ARG A 72 5.45 -1.35 -13.32
CA ARG A 72 6.68 -1.39 -12.51
C ARG A 72 7.86 -1.99 -13.28
N ILE A 73 7.64 -3.11 -13.96
CA ILE A 73 8.67 -3.75 -14.80
C ILE A 73 9.06 -2.83 -15.96
N HIS A 74 8.10 -2.12 -16.56
CA HIS A 74 8.39 -1.13 -17.60
C HIS A 74 9.31 -0.03 -17.06
N LEU A 75 8.98 0.56 -15.92
CA LEU A 75 9.83 1.58 -15.30
C LEU A 75 11.25 1.05 -15.02
N ILE A 76 11.37 -0.16 -14.48
CA ILE A 76 12.68 -0.77 -14.17
C ILE A 76 13.51 -1.02 -15.43
N ARG A 77 12.88 -1.51 -16.50
CA ARG A 77 13.60 -1.86 -17.75
C ARG A 77 14.00 -0.65 -18.54
N GLU A 78 13.18 0.39 -18.57
CA GLU A 78 13.41 1.60 -19.37
C GLU A 78 14.23 2.68 -18.63
N ALA A 79 14.36 2.60 -17.30
CA ALA A 79 15.17 3.53 -16.53
C ALA A 79 16.61 3.59 -17.04
N ARG A 80 17.15 4.82 -17.17
CA ARG A 80 18.51 5.09 -17.67
C ARG A 80 19.44 5.68 -16.64
N HIS A 81 18.90 6.32 -15.58
CA HIS A 81 19.70 7.05 -14.59
C HIS A 81 19.45 6.55 -13.16
N THR A 82 18.20 6.55 -12.71
CA THR A 82 17.87 6.25 -11.31
C THR A 82 16.58 5.45 -11.18
N LEU A 83 16.54 4.60 -10.15
CA LEU A 83 15.34 3.91 -9.67
C LEU A 83 15.25 4.07 -8.16
N ASP A 84 14.18 4.72 -7.70
CA ASP A 84 13.90 4.96 -6.29
C ASP A 84 12.65 4.19 -5.88
N LEU A 85 12.80 3.24 -4.96
CA LEU A 85 11.72 2.36 -4.52
C LEU A 85 11.53 2.44 -3.02
N GLN A 86 10.26 2.54 -2.60
CA GLN A 86 9.86 2.59 -1.20
C GLN A 86 8.64 1.68 -0.99
N TYR A 87 8.80 0.59 -0.19
CA TYR A 87 7.75 -0.40 0.02
C TYR A 87 7.62 -0.81 1.48
N TYR A 88 6.37 -1.05 1.90
CA TYR A 88 6.07 -1.58 3.22
C TYR A 88 6.40 -3.08 3.31
N ILE A 89 5.87 -3.87 2.37
CA ILE A 89 6.11 -5.31 2.30
C ILE A 89 6.74 -5.66 0.96
N TRP A 90 7.77 -6.47 1.02
CA TRP A 90 8.41 -7.13 -0.11
C TRP A 90 8.61 -8.60 0.25
N GLU A 91 7.75 -9.49 -0.28
CA GLU A 91 7.77 -10.89 0.13
C GLU A 91 8.90 -11.70 -0.49
N ASP A 92 9.32 -12.74 0.27
CA ASP A 92 10.26 -13.78 -0.18
C ASP A 92 9.50 -14.80 -1.03
N ASP A 93 8.95 -14.35 -2.15
CA ASP A 93 8.19 -15.14 -3.09
C ASP A 93 8.71 -14.96 -4.53
N SER A 94 8.14 -15.70 -5.47
CA SER A 94 8.57 -15.64 -6.86
C SER A 94 8.45 -14.25 -7.48
N LEU A 95 7.43 -13.46 -7.11
CA LEU A 95 7.27 -12.09 -7.62
C LEU A 95 8.32 -11.14 -7.02
N GLY A 96 8.54 -11.24 -5.69
CA GLY A 96 9.57 -10.46 -5.01
C GLY A 96 10.96 -10.72 -5.58
N HIS A 97 11.29 -11.98 -5.86
CA HIS A 97 12.56 -12.37 -6.50
C HIS A 97 12.66 -11.87 -7.94
N MET A 98 11.57 -11.95 -8.73
CA MET A 98 11.55 -11.40 -10.10
C MET A 98 11.85 -9.90 -10.09
N MET A 99 11.19 -9.15 -9.24
CA MET A 99 11.38 -7.70 -9.15
C MET A 99 12.83 -7.37 -8.75
N LEU A 100 13.41 -8.07 -7.77
CA LEU A 100 14.81 -7.89 -7.37
C LEU A 100 15.78 -8.25 -8.51
N THR A 101 15.45 -9.28 -9.30
CA THR A 101 16.23 -9.66 -10.49
C THR A 101 16.21 -8.56 -11.56
N GLU A 102 15.05 -7.98 -11.85
CA GLU A 102 14.95 -6.87 -12.82
C GLU A 102 15.69 -5.62 -12.31
N LEU A 103 15.63 -5.33 -11.00
CA LEU A 103 16.40 -4.24 -10.38
C LEU A 103 17.92 -4.48 -10.47
N LEU A 104 18.39 -5.72 -10.25
CA LEU A 104 19.80 -6.07 -10.42
C LEU A 104 20.25 -5.86 -11.87
N LYS A 105 19.45 -6.30 -12.85
CA LYS A 105 19.71 -6.04 -14.27
C LYS A 105 19.77 -4.55 -14.60
N ALA A 106 18.94 -3.73 -13.96
CA ALA A 106 19.00 -2.28 -14.11
C ALA A 106 20.30 -1.71 -13.54
N ALA A 107 20.71 -2.16 -12.35
CA ALA A 107 22.00 -1.79 -11.75
C ALA A 107 23.19 -2.21 -12.62
N ASP A 108 23.16 -3.41 -13.22
CA ASP A 108 24.16 -3.91 -14.17
C ASP A 108 24.26 -3.03 -15.44
N ARG A 109 23.16 -2.38 -15.86
CA ARG A 109 23.16 -1.39 -16.95
C ARG A 109 23.71 -0.02 -16.55
N GLY A 110 24.05 0.19 -15.27
CA GLY A 110 24.59 1.43 -14.73
C GLY A 110 23.54 2.33 -14.08
N VAL A 111 22.28 1.89 -13.97
CA VAL A 111 21.23 2.64 -13.28
C VAL A 111 21.49 2.63 -11.78
N LYS A 112 21.43 3.79 -11.12
CA LYS A 112 21.51 3.88 -9.66
C LYS A 112 20.18 3.42 -9.05
N VAL A 113 20.18 2.29 -8.35
CA VAL A 113 19.01 1.72 -7.67
C VAL A 113 19.08 2.01 -6.17
N ARG A 114 18.04 2.65 -5.63
CA ARG A 114 17.84 2.89 -4.20
C ARG A 114 16.57 2.20 -3.75
N LEU A 115 16.69 1.12 -3.00
CA LEU A 115 15.56 0.34 -2.49
C LEU A 115 15.42 0.54 -0.99
N MET A 116 14.26 1.03 -0.55
CA MET A 116 13.89 1.14 0.86
C MET A 116 12.73 0.19 1.16
N ILE A 117 12.91 -0.66 2.18
CA ILE A 117 11.87 -1.58 2.66
C ILE A 117 11.66 -1.33 4.16
N ASP A 118 10.39 -1.32 4.60
CA ASP A 118 10.10 -1.33 6.03
C ASP A 118 10.51 -2.68 6.64
N ASP A 119 11.14 -2.67 7.82
CA ASP A 119 11.62 -3.91 8.45
C ASP A 119 10.50 -4.81 9.01
N GLN A 120 9.23 -4.41 8.83
CA GLN A 120 8.08 -5.28 9.12
C GLN A 120 8.10 -6.58 8.31
N ASN A 121 8.72 -6.56 7.13
CA ASN A 121 8.81 -7.69 6.20
C ASN A 121 9.48 -8.95 6.77
N GLY A 122 10.35 -8.83 7.77
CA GLY A 122 11.04 -9.97 8.36
C GLY A 122 12.47 -10.15 7.89
N THR A 123 13.04 -11.31 8.25
CA THR A 123 14.45 -11.62 8.00
C THR A 123 14.66 -12.58 6.84
N LYS A 124 13.61 -13.07 6.20
CA LYS A 124 13.70 -14.07 5.13
C LYS A 124 14.53 -13.58 3.93
N LEU A 125 14.35 -12.31 3.56
CA LEU A 125 15.09 -11.68 2.46
C LEU A 125 16.52 -11.24 2.83
N ASP A 126 16.90 -11.24 4.11
CA ASP A 126 18.20 -10.71 4.54
C ASP A 126 19.40 -11.27 3.75
N PRO A 127 19.51 -12.58 3.52
CA PRO A 127 20.63 -13.13 2.75
C PRO A 127 20.68 -12.60 1.32
N LEU A 128 19.50 -12.42 0.69
CA LEU A 128 19.38 -11.91 -0.68
C LEU A 128 19.70 -10.42 -0.74
N LEU A 129 19.10 -9.61 0.15
CA LEU A 129 19.36 -8.17 0.23
C LEU A 129 20.82 -7.85 0.51
N LYS A 130 21.48 -8.65 1.38
CA LYS A 130 22.90 -8.52 1.67
C LYS A 130 23.77 -8.74 0.42
N LYS A 131 23.48 -9.77 -0.39
CA LYS A 131 24.21 -10.04 -1.63
C LYS A 131 23.97 -8.95 -2.68
N LEU A 132 22.73 -8.47 -2.84
CA LEU A 132 22.40 -7.39 -3.77
C LEU A 132 23.09 -6.07 -3.40
N ALA A 133 23.19 -5.77 -2.10
CA ALA A 133 23.88 -4.57 -1.59
C ALA A 133 25.41 -4.57 -1.83
N ALA A 134 25.99 -5.68 -2.31
CA ALA A 134 27.38 -5.71 -2.78
C ALA A 134 27.56 -5.08 -4.17
N HIS A 135 26.47 -4.83 -4.91
CA HIS A 135 26.54 -4.16 -6.22
C HIS A 135 26.75 -2.65 -6.05
N PRO A 136 27.73 -2.02 -6.74
CA PRO A 136 28.07 -0.60 -6.55
C PRO A 136 26.95 0.36 -6.87
N ASN A 137 26.01 -0.02 -7.76
CA ASN A 137 24.86 0.79 -8.14
C ASN A 137 23.56 0.38 -7.45
N PHE A 138 23.60 -0.51 -6.43
CA PHE A 138 22.41 -1.00 -5.74
C PHE A 138 22.49 -0.73 -4.24
N GLU A 139 21.90 0.35 -3.80
CA GLU A 139 21.83 0.72 -2.39
C GLU A 139 20.51 0.25 -1.78
N ILE A 140 20.57 -0.40 -0.62
CA ILE A 140 19.38 -0.93 0.08
C ILE A 140 19.38 -0.42 1.52
N LYS A 141 18.23 0.12 1.95
CA LYS A 141 17.99 0.53 3.33
C LYS A 141 16.76 -0.15 3.91
N LEU A 142 16.85 -0.52 5.20
CA LEU A 142 15.71 -0.98 5.99
C LEU A 142 15.22 0.17 6.87
N TYR A 143 13.93 0.49 6.78
CA TYR A 143 13.31 1.57 7.55
C TYR A 143 12.81 1.07 8.89
N ASN A 144 13.06 1.84 9.94
CA ASN A 144 12.65 1.60 11.33
C ASN A 144 12.90 0.15 11.78
N PRO A 145 14.17 -0.34 11.73
CA PRO A 145 14.47 -1.74 11.95
C PRO A 145 14.20 -2.20 13.38
N TYR A 146 13.79 -3.47 13.49
CA TYR A 146 13.77 -4.18 14.76
C TYR A 146 15.21 -4.39 15.22
N LYS A 147 15.44 -4.21 16.51
CA LYS A 147 16.75 -4.50 17.09
C LYS A 147 16.98 -6.01 17.21
N TYR A 148 15.95 -6.71 17.71
CA TYR A 148 15.98 -8.17 17.87
C TYR A 148 15.27 -8.84 16.71
N ARG A 149 15.78 -8.64 15.48
CA ARG A 149 15.12 -9.05 14.22
C ARG A 149 14.71 -10.53 14.20
N ASN A 150 15.51 -11.42 14.82
CA ASN A 150 15.19 -12.84 14.96
C ASN A 150 14.26 -13.18 16.13
N PHE A 151 14.04 -12.24 17.07
CA PHE A 151 13.19 -12.44 18.24
C PHE A 151 12.40 -11.17 18.56
N ARG A 152 11.54 -10.76 17.65
CA ARG A 152 10.79 -9.49 17.64
C ARG A 152 9.92 -9.25 18.88
N VAL A 153 9.52 -10.32 19.61
CA VAL A 153 8.76 -10.19 20.84
C VAL A 153 9.45 -9.28 21.86
N LEU A 154 10.80 -9.28 21.88
CA LEU A 154 11.55 -8.35 22.75
C LEU A 154 11.40 -6.89 22.32
N ASP A 155 11.40 -6.61 21.03
CA ASP A 155 11.15 -5.26 20.52
C ASP A 155 9.73 -4.79 20.87
N TYR A 156 8.72 -5.65 20.75
CA TYR A 156 7.35 -5.33 21.16
C TYR A 156 7.28 -5.03 22.66
N ALA A 157 8.00 -5.77 23.49
CA ALA A 157 8.02 -5.53 24.93
C ALA A 157 8.78 -4.26 25.33
N LEU A 158 9.89 -3.93 24.64
CA LEU A 158 10.82 -2.87 25.06
C LEU A 158 10.71 -1.59 24.23
N ARG A 159 10.25 -1.67 22.98
CA ARG A 159 10.25 -0.58 22.00
C ARG A 159 8.90 -0.39 21.30
N MET A 160 7.80 -0.88 21.87
CA MET A 160 6.45 -0.85 21.27
C MET A 160 6.10 0.52 20.70
N LYS A 161 6.38 1.61 21.44
CA LYS A 161 6.09 2.98 20.99
C LYS A 161 6.74 3.30 19.64
N GLN A 162 7.98 2.84 19.39
CA GLN A 162 8.68 3.11 18.14
C GLN A 162 8.27 2.13 17.03
N ILE A 163 8.27 0.82 17.33
CA ILE A 163 8.07 -0.20 16.30
C ILE A 163 6.61 -0.34 15.86
N ASN A 164 5.65 0.21 16.61
CA ASN A 164 4.24 0.26 16.21
C ASN A 164 3.99 1.25 15.04
N HIS A 165 4.92 2.16 14.79
CA HIS A 165 4.87 3.10 13.68
C HIS A 165 5.62 2.52 12.48
N ARG A 166 4.94 2.33 11.35
CA ARG A 166 5.52 1.69 10.16
C ARG A 166 5.46 2.61 8.95
N MET A 167 6.39 2.44 8.03
CA MET A 167 6.38 3.09 6.73
C MET A 167 5.46 2.29 5.79
N HIS A 168 4.19 2.69 5.68
CA HIS A 168 3.22 1.99 4.84
C HIS A 168 3.20 2.49 3.39
N ASN A 169 4.21 3.23 2.98
CA ASN A 169 4.37 3.80 1.64
C ASN A 169 4.62 2.72 0.58
N LYS A 170 4.11 2.94 -0.65
CA LYS A 170 4.33 2.10 -1.81
C LYS A 170 4.55 3.00 -3.02
N LEU A 171 5.81 3.09 -3.46
CA LEU A 171 6.22 4.03 -4.48
C LEU A 171 7.41 3.47 -5.27
N ILE A 172 7.38 3.62 -6.58
CA ILE A 172 8.53 3.48 -7.45
C ILE A 172 8.63 4.72 -8.33
N ILE A 173 9.82 5.28 -8.46
CA ILE A 173 10.12 6.43 -9.30
C ILE A 173 11.27 6.05 -10.22
N ALA A 174 11.15 6.32 -11.50
CA ALA A 174 12.21 6.12 -12.48
C ALA A 174 12.67 7.48 -13.03
N ASP A 175 13.99 7.67 -13.08
CA ASP A 175 14.68 8.85 -13.61
C ASP A 175 14.16 10.19 -13.05
N GLY A 176 13.58 10.15 -11.86
CA GLY A 176 12.94 11.30 -11.23
C GLY A 176 11.70 11.83 -11.94
N ALA A 177 11.23 11.21 -13.03
CA ALA A 177 10.30 11.78 -13.98
C ALA A 177 8.94 11.07 -14.05
N ILE A 178 8.90 9.76 -13.82
CA ILE A 178 7.71 8.92 -13.90
C ILE A 178 7.62 8.03 -12.67
N ALA A 179 6.42 7.81 -12.16
CA ALA A 179 6.24 7.05 -10.93
C ALA A 179 4.97 6.18 -10.94
N VAL A 180 4.96 5.15 -10.07
CA VAL A 180 3.76 4.36 -9.73
C VAL A 180 3.58 4.36 -8.22
N THR A 181 2.36 4.61 -7.79
CA THR A 181 1.91 4.49 -6.40
C THR A 181 0.56 3.79 -6.31
N GLY A 182 0.15 3.40 -5.12
CA GLY A 182 -1.15 2.77 -4.85
C GLY A 182 -1.16 1.92 -3.59
N GLY A 183 -2.05 0.95 -3.52
CA GLY A 183 -2.19 0.08 -2.35
C GLY A 183 -1.31 -1.18 -2.39
N ARG A 184 -0.83 -1.63 -3.56
CA ARG A 184 -0.15 -2.92 -3.71
C ARG A 184 1.26 -2.95 -3.14
N ASN A 185 1.54 -3.95 -2.29
CA ASN A 185 2.89 -4.35 -1.91
C ASN A 185 3.52 -5.26 -3.00
N ILE A 186 4.77 -5.67 -2.82
CA ILE A 186 5.44 -6.62 -3.70
C ILE A 186 5.29 -8.04 -3.14
N SER A 187 4.24 -8.73 -3.56
CA SER A 187 3.93 -10.13 -3.26
C SER A 187 2.97 -10.70 -4.29
N ARG A 188 3.05 -12.01 -4.56
CA ARG A 188 2.16 -12.73 -5.48
C ARG A 188 0.68 -12.51 -5.19
N GLU A 189 0.32 -12.32 -3.93
CA GLU A 189 -1.07 -12.13 -3.50
C GLU A 189 -1.72 -10.86 -4.08
N TYR A 190 -0.91 -9.84 -4.40
CA TYR A 190 -1.38 -8.56 -4.94
C TYR A 190 -1.48 -8.53 -6.47
N PHE A 191 -0.91 -9.52 -7.17
CA PHE A 191 -0.75 -9.48 -8.63
C PHE A 191 -1.29 -10.70 -9.36
N ASP A 192 -2.34 -11.35 -8.82
CA ASP A 192 -3.01 -12.51 -9.43
C ASP A 192 -2.07 -13.70 -9.77
N ALA A 193 -0.88 -13.70 -9.18
CA ALA A 193 0.12 -14.75 -9.40
C ALA A 193 0.04 -15.89 -8.38
N GLY A 194 -0.95 -15.88 -7.49
CA GLY A 194 -1.20 -16.88 -6.45
C GLY A 194 -2.34 -17.83 -6.79
N ASP A 195 -2.25 -19.07 -6.33
CA ASP A 195 -3.28 -20.10 -6.58
C ASP A 195 -4.46 -20.02 -5.59
N GLU A 196 -4.31 -19.38 -4.42
CA GLU A 196 -5.25 -19.47 -3.32
C GLU A 196 -5.85 -18.12 -2.86
N PHE A 197 -5.17 -17.00 -3.07
CA PHE A 197 -5.54 -15.72 -2.45
C PHE A 197 -5.22 -14.52 -3.32
N GLN A 198 -6.13 -13.53 -3.38
CA GLN A 198 -5.93 -12.35 -4.21
C GLN A 198 -6.49 -11.09 -3.55
N PHE A 199 -5.70 -10.02 -3.60
CA PHE A 199 -6.13 -8.68 -3.21
C PHE A 199 -6.64 -7.89 -4.41
N THR A 200 -7.84 -7.35 -4.30
CA THR A 200 -8.36 -6.35 -5.24
C THR A 200 -7.86 -4.99 -4.81
N ASP A 201 -7.08 -4.33 -5.67
CA ASP A 201 -6.43 -3.05 -5.34
C ASP A 201 -6.38 -2.11 -6.55
N MET A 202 -6.04 -0.85 -6.32
CA MET A 202 -5.89 0.18 -7.33
C MET A 202 -4.54 0.88 -7.19
N ASP A 203 -3.82 1.01 -8.30
CA ASP A 203 -2.60 1.78 -8.40
C ASP A 203 -2.75 2.85 -9.50
N ILE A 204 -1.80 3.77 -9.55
CA ILE A 204 -1.74 4.83 -10.56
C ILE A 204 -0.31 5.07 -11.00
N LEU A 205 -0.09 5.06 -12.32
CA LEU A 205 1.14 5.55 -12.93
C LEU A 205 0.94 7.03 -13.26
N PHE A 206 1.93 7.85 -12.97
CA PHE A 206 1.87 9.27 -13.23
C PHE A 206 3.21 9.83 -13.69
N PHE A 207 3.13 10.87 -14.53
CA PHE A 207 4.27 11.50 -15.18
C PHE A 207 4.06 13.01 -15.19
N GLY A 208 5.09 13.79 -14.86
CA GLY A 208 5.01 15.25 -14.88
C GLY A 208 5.17 15.89 -13.50
N ASN A 209 4.45 17.00 -13.27
CA ASN A 209 4.75 17.88 -12.14
C ASN A 209 4.65 17.21 -10.75
N ALA A 210 3.68 16.33 -10.53
CA ALA A 210 3.48 15.67 -9.22
C ALA A 210 4.65 14.75 -8.84
N VAL A 211 5.45 14.26 -9.80
CA VAL A 211 6.61 13.40 -9.51
C VAL A 211 7.69 14.13 -8.71
N LYS A 212 7.78 15.46 -8.84
CA LYS A 212 8.72 16.27 -8.04
C LYS A 212 8.47 16.13 -6.54
N SER A 213 7.20 16.14 -6.13
CA SER A 213 6.80 15.91 -4.73
C SER A 213 7.08 14.47 -4.29
N ALA A 214 6.87 13.49 -5.17
CA ALA A 214 7.19 12.09 -4.89
C ALA A 214 8.70 11.89 -4.64
N ASN A 215 9.56 12.50 -5.46
CA ASN A 215 11.02 12.53 -5.25
C ASN A 215 11.40 13.15 -3.90
N GLN A 216 10.76 14.27 -3.53
CA GLN A 216 11.05 14.94 -2.26
C GLN A 216 10.62 14.08 -1.06
N ILE A 217 9.47 13.40 -1.14
CA ILE A 217 9.02 12.49 -0.08
C ILE A 217 9.98 11.30 0.02
N PHE A 218 10.33 10.67 -1.09
CA PHE A 218 11.30 9.56 -1.09
C PHE A 218 12.61 9.96 -0.42
N ILE A 219 13.22 11.09 -0.79
CA ILE A 219 14.53 11.49 -0.27
C ILE A 219 14.47 11.89 1.21
N ASN A 220 13.34 12.41 1.70
CA ASN A 220 13.14 12.69 3.12
C ASN A 220 13.21 11.39 3.95
N PHE A 221 12.59 10.31 3.49
CA PHE A 221 12.69 9.00 4.12
C PHE A 221 14.07 8.37 3.95
N TRP A 222 14.65 8.46 2.76
CA TRP A 222 15.99 7.92 2.48
C TRP A 222 17.07 8.50 3.39
N ASN A 223 16.99 9.78 3.67
CA ASN A 223 17.92 10.51 4.51
C ASN A 223 17.57 10.53 6.01
N ASN A 224 16.48 9.86 6.41
CA ASN A 224 16.05 9.85 7.80
C ASN A 224 16.92 8.92 8.65
N ASP A 225 17.07 9.27 9.94
CA ASP A 225 17.89 8.51 10.89
C ASP A 225 17.35 7.09 11.17
N LEU A 226 16.08 6.82 10.84
CA LEU A 226 15.50 5.48 10.92
C LEU A 226 15.78 4.60 9.68
N SER A 227 16.46 5.13 8.67
CA SER A 227 16.79 4.44 7.42
C SER A 227 18.20 3.87 7.47
N TYR A 228 18.33 2.63 7.88
CA TYR A 228 19.63 1.96 8.05
C TYR A 228 20.03 1.22 6.78
N SER A 229 21.28 1.38 6.34
CA SER A 229 21.78 0.59 5.20
C SER A 229 21.89 -0.89 5.55
N VAL A 230 21.66 -1.75 4.54
CA VAL A 230 21.80 -3.20 4.69
C VAL A 230 23.19 -3.60 5.16
N PRO A 231 24.30 -3.06 4.61
CA PRO A 231 25.64 -3.33 5.13
C PRO A 231 25.84 -3.02 6.62
N GLN A 232 25.20 -1.94 7.11
CA GLN A 232 25.30 -1.55 8.52
C GLN A 232 24.55 -2.52 9.46
N LEU A 233 23.42 -3.06 9.03
CA LEU A 233 22.58 -3.97 9.84
C LEU A 233 22.96 -5.43 9.69
N LEU A 234 23.31 -5.87 8.48
CA LEU A 234 23.47 -7.28 8.11
C LEU A 234 24.93 -7.64 7.78
N GLY A 235 25.81 -6.64 7.72
CA GLY A 235 27.19 -6.79 7.26
C GLY A 235 27.32 -6.80 5.74
N ASN A 236 28.55 -6.79 5.26
CA ASN A 236 28.86 -6.79 3.84
C ASN A 236 28.79 -8.20 3.24
N ALA A 237 28.45 -8.29 1.95
CA ALA A 237 28.72 -9.44 1.10
C ALA A 237 29.86 -9.10 0.13
N THR A 238 30.46 -10.14 -0.44
CA THR A 238 31.54 -10.03 -1.43
C THR A 238 30.99 -9.97 -2.85
N ALA A 239 31.78 -9.50 -3.80
CA ALA A 239 31.44 -9.58 -5.22
C ALA A 239 31.21 -11.02 -5.69
N ALA A 240 31.98 -11.98 -5.15
CA ALA A 240 31.82 -13.42 -5.47
C ALA A 240 30.44 -13.94 -5.03
N GLU A 241 29.93 -13.54 -3.84
CA GLU A 241 28.59 -13.91 -3.38
C GLU A 241 27.48 -13.29 -4.25
N LEU A 242 27.70 -12.10 -4.81
CA LEU A 242 26.80 -11.48 -5.78
C LEU A 242 26.81 -12.25 -7.11
N ASP A 243 28.00 -12.70 -7.59
CA ASP A 243 28.10 -13.48 -8.81
C ASP A 243 27.48 -14.88 -8.67
N GLU A 244 27.62 -15.51 -7.50
CA GLU A 244 26.86 -16.73 -7.17
C GLU A 244 25.35 -16.49 -7.25
N LEU A 245 24.88 -15.35 -6.74
CA LEU A 245 23.46 -15.01 -6.82
C LEU A 245 22.98 -14.88 -8.27
N ARG A 246 23.73 -14.21 -9.15
CA ARG A 246 23.43 -14.09 -10.59
C ARG A 246 23.28 -15.44 -11.27
N GLN A 247 24.05 -16.45 -10.85
CA GLN A 247 24.04 -17.80 -11.40
C GLN A 247 23.00 -18.72 -10.74
N SER A 248 22.37 -18.27 -9.66
CA SER A 248 21.45 -19.10 -8.88
C SER A 248 20.12 -19.36 -9.61
N LYS A 249 19.59 -20.55 -9.42
CA LYS A 249 18.26 -20.95 -9.93
C LYS A 249 17.13 -20.07 -9.41
N ALA A 250 17.27 -19.53 -8.19
CA ALA A 250 16.30 -18.62 -7.60
C ALA A 250 16.04 -17.35 -8.44
N MET A 251 17.05 -16.92 -9.24
CA MET A 251 16.94 -15.80 -10.17
C MET A 251 16.43 -16.23 -11.56
N SER A 252 16.40 -17.52 -11.88
CA SER A 252 16.04 -18.04 -13.22
C SER A 252 14.65 -18.67 -13.31
N ASP A 253 14.08 -19.17 -12.20
CA ASP A 253 12.88 -20.05 -12.20
C ASP A 253 11.52 -19.34 -12.43
N MET A 254 11.50 -18.03 -12.70
CA MET A 254 10.25 -17.29 -12.95
C MET A 254 9.75 -17.31 -14.41
N GLN A 255 10.27 -18.20 -15.23
CA GLN A 255 9.87 -18.30 -16.63
C GLN A 255 8.79 -19.37 -16.86
N LYS A 256 7.61 -19.21 -16.25
CA LYS A 256 6.41 -19.83 -16.85
C LYS A 256 6.02 -18.97 -18.05
N ASP A 257 6.09 -19.51 -19.23
CA ASP A 257 5.91 -18.80 -20.51
C ASP A 257 4.63 -17.93 -20.55
N GLN A 258 3.51 -18.42 -20.01
CA GLN A 258 2.24 -17.68 -20.00
C GLN A 258 2.25 -16.38 -19.19
N PHE A 259 2.91 -16.36 -18.02
CA PHE A 259 3.02 -15.14 -17.21
C PHE A 259 3.91 -14.10 -17.92
N LYS A 260 4.99 -14.56 -18.55
CA LYS A 260 5.92 -13.71 -19.29
C LYS A 260 5.26 -13.06 -20.51
N ASP A 261 4.48 -13.82 -21.28
CA ASP A 261 3.77 -13.31 -22.45
C ASP A 261 2.70 -12.28 -22.05
N GLN A 262 1.93 -12.58 -21.01
CA GLN A 262 0.93 -11.64 -20.48
C GLN A 262 1.57 -10.35 -19.96
N LEU A 263 2.67 -10.46 -19.23
CA LEU A 263 3.43 -9.33 -18.73
C LEU A 263 3.94 -8.45 -19.87
N GLU A 264 4.48 -9.04 -20.93
CA GLU A 264 4.99 -8.31 -22.08
C GLU A 264 3.88 -7.63 -22.88
N LEU A 265 2.74 -8.28 -23.08
CA LEU A 265 1.56 -7.67 -23.71
C LEU A 265 1.05 -6.47 -22.88
N SER A 266 0.97 -6.62 -21.57
CA SER A 266 0.55 -5.52 -20.68
C SER A 266 1.56 -4.36 -20.70
N ARG A 267 2.86 -4.65 -20.78
CA ARG A 267 3.92 -3.64 -20.92
C ARG A 267 3.80 -2.86 -22.25
N GLN A 268 3.57 -3.56 -23.36
CA GLN A 268 3.32 -2.93 -24.66
C GLN A 268 2.09 -2.04 -24.64
N HIS A 269 1.02 -2.48 -23.96
CA HIS A 269 -0.18 -1.68 -23.79
C HIS A 269 0.09 -0.38 -23.01
N ILE A 270 0.86 -0.44 -21.93
CA ILE A 270 1.28 0.76 -21.17
C ILE A 270 2.06 1.73 -22.05
N MET A 271 3.03 1.22 -22.83
CA MET A 271 3.82 2.03 -23.75
C MET A 271 2.92 2.73 -24.78
N THR A 272 1.93 2.00 -25.32
CA THR A 272 0.97 2.56 -26.26
C THR A 272 0.15 3.67 -25.60
N GLN A 273 -0.43 3.42 -24.43
CA GLN A 273 -1.23 4.41 -23.70
C GLN A 273 -0.44 5.67 -23.34
N LEU A 274 0.81 5.52 -22.87
CA LEU A 274 1.67 6.68 -22.58
C LEU A 274 1.92 7.55 -23.80
N ASN A 275 1.90 6.96 -25.00
CA ASN A 275 2.12 7.63 -26.26
C ASN A 275 0.82 7.94 -27.04
N GLU A 276 -0.35 7.60 -26.55
CA GLU A 276 -1.63 7.95 -27.18
C GLU A 276 -1.92 9.45 -27.12
N GLN A 277 -2.58 9.98 -28.15
CA GLN A 277 -2.90 11.41 -28.22
C GLN A 277 -3.86 11.89 -27.12
N ASN A 278 -4.58 10.96 -26.50
CA ASN A 278 -5.67 11.24 -25.56
C ASN A 278 -5.31 11.02 -24.08
N ILE A 279 -4.01 10.90 -23.74
CA ILE A 279 -3.63 10.86 -22.32
C ILE A 279 -4.09 12.17 -21.64
N GLU A 280 -4.77 12.04 -20.54
CA GLU A 280 -5.30 13.17 -19.80
C GLU A 280 -4.17 13.87 -19.02
N TRP A 281 -4.09 15.20 -19.18
CA TRP A 281 -3.21 16.06 -18.40
C TRP A 281 -4.04 16.90 -17.45
N VAL A 282 -3.80 16.73 -16.16
CA VAL A 282 -4.64 17.27 -15.11
C VAL A 282 -3.83 17.92 -14.00
N LYS A 283 -4.50 18.68 -13.14
CA LYS A 283 -3.93 19.06 -11.85
C LYS A 283 -3.86 17.83 -10.98
N ALA A 284 -2.69 17.57 -10.41
CA ALA A 284 -2.50 16.48 -9.48
C ALA A 284 -1.46 16.86 -8.42
N GLN A 285 -1.62 16.31 -7.22
CA GLN A 285 -0.74 16.53 -6.08
C GLN A 285 -0.33 15.19 -5.48
N PHE A 286 0.97 14.90 -5.46
CA PHE A 286 1.47 13.77 -4.68
C PHE A 286 1.70 14.22 -3.24
N LEU A 287 0.98 13.59 -2.33
CA LEU A 287 0.97 13.91 -0.91
C LEU A 287 1.53 12.74 -0.10
N GLY A 288 2.08 13.03 1.07
CA GLY A 288 2.57 11.99 1.96
C GLY A 288 2.92 12.51 3.35
N ASP A 289 2.92 11.58 4.29
CA ASP A 289 3.42 11.83 5.62
C ASP A 289 4.94 12.04 5.63
N PHE A 290 5.41 12.76 6.61
CA PHE A 290 6.84 12.93 6.87
C PHE A 290 7.37 11.82 7.78
N PRO A 291 8.66 11.45 7.69
CA PRO A 291 9.25 10.42 8.55
C PRO A 291 9.19 10.74 10.05
N GLU A 292 9.06 12.02 10.44
CA GLU A 292 8.89 12.47 11.83
C GLU A 292 7.62 11.92 12.48
N LYS A 293 6.61 11.54 11.69
CA LYS A 293 5.41 10.84 12.19
C LYS A 293 5.76 9.52 12.88
N THR A 294 6.74 8.78 12.34
CA THR A 294 7.24 7.54 12.97
C THR A 294 7.83 7.77 14.37
N LEU A 295 8.31 8.97 14.65
CA LEU A 295 8.82 9.34 15.97
C LEU A 295 7.75 9.95 16.89
N GLY A 296 6.52 10.14 16.40
CA GLY A 296 5.44 10.80 17.11
C GLY A 296 5.66 12.31 17.35
N ASN A 297 6.54 12.94 16.55
CA ASN A 297 6.94 14.34 16.68
C ASN A 297 6.53 15.15 15.43
N ILE A 298 5.27 15.04 15.04
CA ILE A 298 4.76 15.76 13.87
C ILE A 298 3.59 16.67 14.26
N SER A 299 3.54 17.87 13.68
CA SER A 299 2.38 18.75 13.81
C SER A 299 1.20 18.25 12.96
N GLN A 300 -0.02 18.51 13.43
CA GLN A 300 -1.25 18.00 12.80
C GLN A 300 -1.43 18.44 11.34
N ASP A 301 -0.98 19.66 11.00
CA ASP A 301 -1.02 20.21 9.64
C ASP A 301 -0.16 19.44 8.63
N LYS A 302 0.86 18.71 9.11
CA LYS A 302 1.77 17.89 8.28
C LYS A 302 1.30 16.44 8.11
N LEU A 303 0.27 16.00 8.81
CA LEU A 303 -0.29 14.67 8.60
C LEU A 303 -0.92 14.57 7.21
N LEU A 304 -0.74 13.43 6.54
CA LEU A 304 -1.37 13.17 5.24
C LEU A 304 -2.89 13.37 5.31
N TYR A 305 -3.52 12.93 6.38
CA TYR A 305 -4.96 13.16 6.59
C TYR A 305 -5.36 14.64 6.48
N THR A 306 -4.59 15.54 7.09
CA THR A 306 -4.86 16.99 7.01
C THR A 306 -4.56 17.53 5.61
N GLN A 307 -3.45 17.10 5.00
CA GLN A 307 -3.12 17.45 3.62
C GLN A 307 -4.24 17.02 2.65
N LEU A 308 -4.79 15.79 2.80
CA LEU A 308 -5.90 15.28 2.00
C LEU A 308 -7.17 16.13 2.16
N LYS A 309 -7.52 16.50 3.39
CA LYS A 309 -8.67 17.42 3.63
C LYS A 309 -8.51 18.74 2.89
N HIS A 310 -7.31 19.31 2.84
CA HIS A 310 -7.05 20.56 2.11
C HIS A 310 -7.08 20.34 0.59
N ALA A 311 -6.47 19.29 0.09
CA ALA A 311 -6.37 19.03 -1.35
C ALA A 311 -7.73 18.63 -1.96
N MET A 312 -8.50 17.79 -1.27
CA MET A 312 -9.78 17.28 -1.75
C MET A 312 -10.95 18.24 -1.46
N GLY A 313 -10.83 19.04 -0.40
CA GLY A 313 -11.90 19.95 0.03
C GLY A 313 -13.01 19.25 0.81
N THR A 314 -14.14 19.94 0.97
CA THR A 314 -15.36 19.39 1.58
C THR A 314 -16.29 18.90 0.49
N PRO A 315 -16.85 17.68 0.58
CA PRO A 315 -17.82 17.19 -0.39
C PRO A 315 -19.06 18.09 -0.46
N GLU A 316 -19.54 18.39 -1.68
CA GLU A 316 -20.76 19.17 -1.94
C GLU A 316 -21.85 18.33 -2.59
N GLN A 317 -21.49 17.30 -3.35
CA GLN A 317 -22.42 16.44 -4.07
C GLN A 317 -22.27 14.97 -3.66
N HIS A 318 -21.05 14.44 -3.67
CA HIS A 318 -20.81 13.03 -3.33
C HIS A 318 -19.44 12.80 -2.68
N LEU A 319 -19.39 11.73 -1.89
CA LEU A 319 -18.19 11.13 -1.36
C LEU A 319 -18.24 9.62 -1.62
N GLU A 320 -17.31 9.09 -2.41
CA GLU A 320 -17.08 7.67 -2.55
C GLU A 320 -15.83 7.28 -1.79
N LEU A 321 -15.94 6.28 -0.93
CA LEU A 321 -14.90 5.86 -0.03
C LEU A 321 -14.71 4.35 -0.15
N VAL A 322 -13.59 3.93 -0.73
CA VAL A 322 -13.19 2.53 -0.78
C VAL A 322 -11.96 2.34 0.07
N SER A 323 -12.11 1.55 1.14
CA SER A 323 -11.04 1.33 2.11
C SER A 323 -11.06 -0.10 2.62
N ALA A 324 -9.95 -0.79 2.45
CA ALA A 324 -9.76 -2.16 2.96
C ALA A 324 -10.00 -2.25 4.46
N TYR A 325 -9.50 -1.26 5.19
CA TYR A 325 -9.70 -1.07 6.62
C TYR A 325 -10.49 0.22 6.84
N PHE A 326 -11.69 0.07 7.37
CA PHE A 326 -12.59 1.17 7.63
C PHE A 326 -12.97 1.19 9.11
N VAL A 327 -12.35 2.08 9.86
CA VAL A 327 -12.65 2.35 11.28
C VAL A 327 -12.83 3.85 11.42
N PRO A 328 -14.05 4.39 11.16
CA PRO A 328 -14.27 5.83 11.10
C PRO A 328 -14.10 6.54 12.44
N THR A 329 -14.11 5.81 13.55
CA THR A 329 -14.19 6.35 14.91
C THR A 329 -15.47 7.19 15.10
N LYS A 330 -15.63 7.78 16.28
CA LYS A 330 -16.76 8.66 16.54
C LYS A 330 -16.74 9.90 15.65
N ASP A 331 -15.56 10.50 15.46
CA ASP A 331 -15.42 11.77 14.72
C ASP A 331 -15.65 11.57 13.22
N GLY A 332 -15.09 10.52 12.63
CA GLY A 332 -15.35 10.20 11.23
C GLY A 332 -16.80 9.77 10.98
N THR A 333 -17.41 9.03 11.93
CA THR A 333 -18.84 8.68 11.84
C THR A 333 -19.70 9.95 11.86
N THR A 334 -19.44 10.88 12.78
CA THR A 334 -20.14 12.17 12.82
C THR A 334 -19.98 12.94 11.51
N PHE A 335 -18.75 13.01 10.98
CA PHE A 335 -18.47 13.69 9.70
C PHE A 335 -19.28 13.08 8.55
N LEU A 336 -19.28 11.75 8.37
CA LEU A 336 -20.02 11.07 7.31
C LEU A 336 -21.53 11.24 7.45
N ASN A 337 -22.05 11.16 8.67
CA ASN A 337 -23.46 11.38 8.98
C ASN A 337 -23.90 12.82 8.66
N ASP A 338 -23.08 13.81 8.98
CA ASP A 338 -23.41 15.21 8.73
C ASP A 338 -23.41 15.53 7.22
N LEU A 339 -22.53 14.91 6.44
CA LEU A 339 -22.59 14.99 4.97
C LEU A 339 -23.92 14.40 4.45
N SER A 340 -24.28 13.21 4.89
CA SER A 340 -25.50 12.54 4.45
C SER A 340 -26.77 13.32 4.84
N LYS A 341 -26.82 13.93 6.04
CA LYS A 341 -27.92 14.83 6.47
C LYS A 341 -28.04 16.07 5.58
N GLN A 342 -26.94 16.54 5.00
CA GLN A 342 -26.92 17.63 4.02
C GLN A 342 -27.32 17.17 2.61
N LYS A 343 -27.75 15.90 2.45
CA LYS A 343 -28.13 15.26 1.19
C LYS A 343 -26.95 15.04 0.23
N ILE A 344 -25.72 15.06 0.73
CA ILE A 344 -24.54 14.63 0.00
C ILE A 344 -24.58 13.12 -0.05
N GLN A 345 -24.38 12.55 -1.23
CA GLN A 345 -24.33 11.10 -1.39
C GLN A 345 -23.03 10.57 -0.78
N VAL A 346 -23.13 9.75 0.27
CA VAL A 346 -21.98 9.09 0.90
C VAL A 346 -22.06 7.59 0.69
N ARG A 347 -21.09 7.03 -0.03
CA ARG A 347 -20.99 5.60 -0.32
C ARG A 347 -19.66 5.05 0.19
N VAL A 348 -19.72 3.94 0.94
CA VAL A 348 -18.56 3.28 1.54
C VAL A 348 -18.52 1.82 1.12
N LEU A 349 -17.38 1.37 0.61
CA LEU A 349 -17.06 -0.04 0.39
C LEU A 349 -15.89 -0.44 1.29
N THR A 350 -16.09 -1.47 2.12
CA THR A 350 -15.05 -2.06 2.96
C THR A 350 -15.15 -3.59 2.96
N ASN A 351 -14.26 -4.28 3.68
CA ASN A 351 -14.31 -5.74 3.80
C ASN A 351 -15.44 -6.22 4.72
N SER A 352 -16.15 -7.27 4.30
CA SER A 352 -17.06 -8.01 5.18
C SER A 352 -16.28 -8.73 6.28
N PHE A 353 -17.00 -9.31 7.22
CA PHE A 353 -16.42 -10.08 8.34
C PHE A 353 -15.39 -11.13 7.88
N LEU A 354 -15.74 -11.95 6.90
CA LEU A 354 -14.87 -13.05 6.42
C LEU A 354 -13.83 -12.60 5.39
N ALA A 355 -14.03 -11.45 4.74
CA ALA A 355 -13.06 -10.88 3.81
C ALA A 355 -11.97 -10.08 4.53
N ASN A 356 -12.15 -9.74 5.80
CA ASN A 356 -11.17 -8.97 6.56
C ASN A 356 -10.05 -9.87 7.12
N ASP A 357 -8.79 -9.54 6.84
CA ASP A 357 -7.60 -10.26 7.33
C ASP A 357 -7.18 -9.83 8.74
N VAL A 358 -7.65 -8.67 9.21
CA VAL A 358 -7.37 -8.14 10.55
C VAL A 358 -8.65 -8.12 11.38
N ALA A 359 -8.84 -9.14 12.20
CA ALA A 359 -10.03 -9.33 13.02
C ALA A 359 -10.44 -8.11 13.86
N LEU A 360 -9.46 -7.38 14.40
CA LEU A 360 -9.70 -6.19 15.22
C LEU A 360 -10.29 -5.02 14.39
N VAL A 361 -9.87 -4.84 13.15
CA VAL A 361 -10.43 -3.80 12.25
C VAL A 361 -11.94 -3.99 12.11
N HIS A 362 -12.37 -5.21 11.78
CA HIS A 362 -13.80 -5.50 11.66
C HIS A 362 -14.54 -5.37 13.02
N ALA A 363 -13.91 -5.79 14.11
CA ALA A 363 -14.49 -5.67 15.45
C ALA A 363 -14.78 -4.21 15.82
N PHE A 364 -13.92 -3.27 15.44
CA PHE A 364 -14.14 -1.85 15.69
C PHE A 364 -15.10 -1.22 14.68
N TYR A 365 -15.01 -1.56 13.40
CA TYR A 365 -15.94 -1.07 12.36
C TYR A 365 -17.40 -1.39 12.68
N GLN A 366 -17.72 -2.61 13.11
CA GLN A 366 -19.10 -3.03 13.38
C GLN A 366 -19.85 -2.15 14.40
N LYS A 367 -19.13 -1.40 15.26
CA LYS A 367 -19.74 -0.47 16.23
C LYS A 367 -20.47 0.68 15.55
N TYR A 368 -20.02 1.09 14.36
CA TYR A 368 -20.46 2.30 13.68
C TYR A 368 -21.48 2.02 12.58
N ARG A 369 -21.62 0.75 12.13
CA ARG A 369 -22.51 0.36 11.01
C ARG A 369 -23.93 0.89 11.18
N LYS A 370 -24.53 0.68 12.33
CA LYS A 370 -25.91 1.05 12.59
C LYS A 370 -26.11 2.57 12.53
N ASP A 371 -25.27 3.32 13.20
CA ASP A 371 -25.33 4.78 13.24
C ASP A 371 -25.16 5.39 11.83
N LEU A 372 -24.24 4.89 11.03
CA LEU A 372 -24.03 5.30 9.63
C LEU A 372 -25.29 5.03 8.78
N LEU A 373 -25.89 3.82 8.88
CA LEU A 373 -27.08 3.46 8.14
C LEU A 373 -28.31 4.27 8.56
N GLU A 374 -28.50 4.54 9.86
CA GLU A 374 -29.59 5.37 10.39
C GLU A 374 -29.53 6.81 9.87
N ASN A 375 -28.35 7.29 9.52
CA ASN A 375 -28.13 8.62 8.96
C ASN A 375 -28.03 8.64 7.43
N GLY A 376 -28.29 7.52 6.74
CA GLY A 376 -28.42 7.46 5.29
C GLY A 376 -27.12 7.23 4.53
N VAL A 377 -26.01 6.90 5.22
CA VAL A 377 -24.76 6.48 4.57
C VAL A 377 -24.97 5.11 3.90
N GLN A 378 -24.59 4.98 2.63
CA GLN A 378 -24.67 3.73 1.89
C GLN A 378 -23.46 2.86 2.21
N LEU A 379 -23.67 1.71 2.84
CA LEU A 379 -22.61 0.78 3.21
C LEU A 379 -22.65 -0.49 2.36
N TYR A 380 -21.48 -0.86 1.86
CA TYR A 380 -21.24 -2.09 1.12
C TYR A 380 -20.08 -2.87 1.74
N GLU A 381 -20.26 -4.17 1.90
CA GLU A 381 -19.22 -5.07 2.44
C GLU A 381 -18.79 -6.08 1.39
N PHE A 382 -17.51 -6.06 1.02
CA PHE A 382 -16.91 -6.91 0.01
C PHE A 382 -17.01 -8.40 0.40
N LYS A 383 -17.44 -9.26 -0.54
CA LYS A 383 -17.63 -10.70 -0.32
C LYS A 383 -16.30 -11.44 -0.28
N PRO A 384 -16.11 -12.44 0.63
CA PRO A 384 -14.88 -13.22 0.72
C PRO A 384 -14.68 -14.17 -0.47
N ASP A 385 -15.80 -14.67 -1.03
CA ASP A 385 -15.81 -15.62 -2.15
C ASP A 385 -16.46 -14.97 -3.37
N ILE A 386 -15.62 -14.51 -4.28
CA ILE A 386 -16.09 -14.16 -5.63
C ILE A 386 -15.90 -15.40 -6.50
N THR A 387 -17.01 -16.00 -6.95
CA THR A 387 -16.94 -17.11 -7.91
C THR A 387 -16.37 -16.57 -9.21
N ARG A 388 -15.12 -16.89 -9.53
CA ARG A 388 -14.39 -16.41 -10.73
C ARG A 388 -14.89 -16.99 -12.06
N LYS A 389 -16.12 -17.38 -12.17
CA LYS A 389 -16.74 -17.52 -13.50
C LYS A 389 -17.01 -16.17 -14.15
N GLN A 390 -16.91 -15.09 -13.39
CA GLN A 390 -17.12 -13.73 -13.86
C GLN A 390 -15.78 -13.04 -13.90
N ARG A 391 -15.47 -12.55 -15.10
CA ARG A 391 -14.35 -11.66 -15.31
C ARG A 391 -14.50 -10.44 -14.42
N THR A 392 -13.45 -10.05 -13.75
CA THR A 392 -13.40 -8.76 -13.09
C THR A 392 -13.68 -7.66 -14.12
N TRP A 393 -14.19 -6.52 -13.68
CA TRP A 393 -14.58 -5.42 -14.58
C TRP A 393 -13.45 -4.98 -15.53
N TYR A 394 -12.19 -5.14 -15.15
CA TYR A 394 -11.03 -4.85 -15.99
C TYR A 394 -10.76 -5.94 -17.03
N GLU A 395 -11.01 -7.21 -16.75
CA GLU A 395 -10.92 -8.29 -17.76
C GLU A 395 -11.92 -8.08 -18.89
N VAL A 396 -13.05 -7.45 -18.59
CA VAL A 396 -14.06 -7.08 -19.60
C VAL A 396 -13.57 -5.91 -20.46
N LEU A 397 -12.81 -4.96 -19.89
CA LEU A 397 -12.28 -3.82 -20.62
C LEU A 397 -11.08 -4.16 -21.51
N THR A 398 -10.23 -5.08 -21.09
CA THR A 398 -9.01 -5.47 -21.83
C THR A 398 -9.21 -6.60 -22.83
N GLY A 399 -10.36 -7.28 -22.81
CA GLY A 399 -10.68 -8.38 -23.75
C GLY A 399 -9.87 -9.67 -23.53
N ASN A 400 -8.95 -9.71 -22.59
CA ASN A 400 -8.05 -10.84 -22.35
C ASN A 400 -8.49 -11.64 -21.12
N ALA A 401 -8.97 -12.86 -21.37
CA ALA A 401 -9.33 -13.81 -20.34
C ALA A 401 -8.24 -14.86 -20.17
N ILE A 402 -7.60 -14.86 -19.03
CA ILE A 402 -6.96 -16.07 -18.51
C ILE A 402 -8.02 -16.79 -17.67
N PRO A 403 -8.41 -18.04 -17.97
CA PRO A 403 -9.36 -18.75 -17.14
C PRO A 403 -8.69 -19.12 -15.83
N ALA A 404 -9.04 -18.46 -14.74
CA ALA A 404 -8.71 -18.92 -13.41
C ALA A 404 -9.58 -20.14 -13.08
N LYS A 405 -8.97 -21.28 -12.85
CA LYS A 405 -9.62 -22.48 -12.30
C LYS A 405 -9.58 -22.39 -10.77
N GLY A 406 -10.75 -22.33 -10.12
CA GLY A 406 -10.88 -22.53 -8.68
C GLY A 406 -11.71 -21.46 -7.97
N LYS A 407 -12.12 -21.75 -6.74
CA LYS A 407 -12.62 -20.76 -5.78
C LYS A 407 -11.41 -20.03 -5.22
N SER A 408 -11.24 -18.74 -5.53
CA SER A 408 -10.22 -17.94 -4.86
C SER A 408 -10.90 -17.06 -3.81
N SER A 409 -10.35 -17.06 -2.60
CA SER A 409 -10.70 -16.12 -1.56
C SER A 409 -10.18 -14.73 -1.97
N SER A 410 -11.07 -13.81 -2.29
CA SER A 410 -10.72 -12.44 -2.64
C SER A 410 -10.86 -11.52 -1.42
N ARG A 411 -9.95 -10.55 -1.29
CA ARG A 411 -10.02 -9.50 -0.28
C ARG A 411 -9.88 -8.13 -0.94
N LEU A 412 -10.66 -7.19 -0.48
CA LEU A 412 -10.46 -5.79 -0.84
C LEU A 412 -9.18 -5.29 -0.15
N HIS A 413 -8.28 -4.71 -0.94
CA HIS A 413 -7.10 -4.00 -0.41
C HIS A 413 -6.99 -2.58 -0.95
N ALA A 414 -7.86 -2.19 -1.89
CA ALA A 414 -7.90 -0.86 -2.48
C ALA A 414 -8.17 0.24 -1.44
N LYS A 415 -7.51 1.37 -1.65
CA LYS A 415 -7.65 2.59 -0.87
C LYS A 415 -7.75 3.75 -1.85
N PHE A 416 -8.97 4.15 -2.16
CA PHE A 416 -9.21 5.35 -2.93
C PHE A 416 -10.44 6.09 -2.42
N PHE A 417 -10.42 7.41 -2.57
CA PHE A 417 -11.50 8.30 -2.19
C PHE A 417 -11.80 9.24 -3.35
N ASP A 418 -13.07 9.47 -3.63
CA ASP A 418 -13.51 10.47 -4.59
C ASP A 418 -14.38 11.50 -3.88
N VAL A 419 -14.00 12.75 -4.02
CA VAL A 419 -14.72 13.93 -3.52
C VAL A 419 -14.97 14.84 -4.71
N ASP A 420 -16.17 14.79 -5.29
CA ASP A 420 -16.62 15.69 -6.36
C ASP A 420 -15.60 15.83 -7.52
N GLY A 421 -15.02 14.71 -7.99
CA GLY A 421 -14.06 14.67 -9.08
C GLY A 421 -12.58 14.81 -8.68
N LYS A 422 -12.30 14.94 -7.40
CA LYS A 422 -10.94 14.82 -6.87
C LYS A 422 -10.75 13.41 -6.33
N VAL A 423 -9.96 12.62 -7.04
CA VAL A 423 -9.73 11.20 -6.72
C VAL A 423 -8.37 11.02 -6.07
N PHE A 424 -8.36 10.51 -4.84
CA PHE A 424 -7.15 10.05 -4.16
C PHE A 424 -6.93 8.55 -4.42
N ILE A 425 -5.71 8.18 -4.80
CA ILE A 425 -5.25 6.79 -4.92
C ILE A 425 -3.92 6.66 -4.18
N GLY A 426 -3.84 5.73 -3.21
CA GLY A 426 -2.63 5.59 -2.43
C GLY A 426 -2.64 4.45 -1.42
N SER A 427 -1.89 4.63 -0.34
CA SER A 427 -1.74 3.62 0.71
C SER A 427 -2.64 3.86 1.94
N PHE A 428 -3.28 5.04 2.04
CA PHE A 428 -4.03 5.50 3.21
C PHE A 428 -5.38 4.80 3.36
N ASN A 429 -5.57 4.03 4.45
CA ASN A 429 -6.88 3.51 4.85
C ASN A 429 -7.66 4.53 5.69
N PHE A 430 -8.98 4.39 5.74
CA PHE A 430 -9.83 5.22 6.60
C PHE A 430 -9.89 4.63 8.01
N ASP A 431 -8.77 4.69 8.71
CA ASP A 431 -8.60 4.14 10.06
C ASP A 431 -7.61 4.97 10.92
N PRO A 432 -7.65 4.85 12.26
CA PRO A 432 -6.76 5.58 13.16
C PRO A 432 -5.27 5.27 12.95
N ARG A 433 -4.91 4.06 12.52
CA ARG A 433 -3.53 3.67 12.27
C ARG A 433 -2.93 4.46 11.11
N SER A 434 -3.66 4.58 10.01
CA SER A 434 -3.25 5.40 8.86
C SER A 434 -3.22 6.89 9.21
N VAL A 435 -4.13 7.37 10.08
CA VAL A 435 -4.11 8.77 10.52
C VAL A 435 -2.94 9.08 11.44
N HIS A 436 -2.64 8.21 12.43
CA HIS A 436 -1.76 8.58 13.56
C HIS A 436 -0.44 7.80 13.64
N LEU A 437 -0.38 6.58 13.13
CA LEU A 437 0.75 5.68 13.36
C LEU A 437 1.59 5.43 12.11
N ASN A 438 0.98 4.93 11.04
CA ASN A 438 1.70 4.63 9.82
C ASN A 438 1.97 5.90 9.01
N THR A 439 3.10 5.93 8.32
CA THR A 439 3.27 6.93 7.26
C THR A 439 2.64 6.40 5.98
N GLU A 440 1.97 7.27 5.26
CA GLU A 440 1.19 6.95 4.06
C GLU A 440 1.53 7.93 2.94
N VAL A 441 1.28 7.52 1.69
CA VAL A 441 1.45 8.34 0.49
C VAL A 441 0.31 8.11 -0.50
N GLY A 442 0.10 9.05 -1.40
CA GLY A 442 -0.80 8.88 -2.53
C GLY A 442 -0.88 10.10 -3.43
N LEU A 443 -1.57 9.94 -4.53
CA LEU A 443 -1.82 10.96 -5.54
C LEU A 443 -3.28 11.41 -5.48
N VAL A 444 -3.50 12.70 -5.39
CA VAL A 444 -4.80 13.34 -5.63
C VAL A 444 -4.81 13.82 -7.07
N VAL A 445 -5.83 13.43 -7.82
CA VAL A 445 -6.02 13.76 -9.25
C VAL A 445 -7.34 14.49 -9.40
N GLU A 446 -7.35 15.65 -10.05
CA GLU A 446 -8.58 16.38 -10.41
C GLU A 446 -9.01 15.94 -11.82
N SER A 447 -9.94 14.98 -11.92
CA SER A 447 -10.38 14.40 -13.20
C SER A 447 -11.80 13.88 -13.16
N ASP A 448 -12.70 14.54 -13.88
CA ASP A 448 -14.06 14.06 -14.11
C ASP A 448 -14.09 12.72 -14.87
N GLN A 449 -13.13 12.49 -15.76
CA GLN A 449 -13.03 11.23 -16.50
C GLN A 449 -12.71 10.07 -15.56
N LEU A 450 -11.75 10.24 -14.63
CA LEU A 450 -11.39 9.22 -13.65
C LEU A 450 -12.54 8.97 -12.69
N GLN A 451 -13.18 10.04 -12.17
CA GLN A 451 -14.37 9.96 -11.34
C GLN A 451 -15.47 9.14 -12.01
N ASN A 452 -15.90 9.55 -13.21
CA ASN A 452 -16.96 8.85 -13.94
C ASN A 452 -16.62 7.37 -14.15
N ARG A 453 -15.37 7.05 -14.48
CA ARG A 453 -14.90 5.67 -14.62
C ARG A 453 -15.05 4.89 -13.31
N VAL A 454 -14.66 5.48 -12.17
CA VAL A 454 -14.76 4.86 -10.84
C VAL A 454 -16.22 4.69 -10.44
N THR A 455 -17.04 5.72 -10.52
CA THR A 455 -18.47 5.68 -10.16
C THR A 455 -19.22 4.65 -10.99
N HIS A 456 -19.04 4.65 -12.32
CA HIS A 456 -19.67 3.65 -13.18
C HIS A 456 -19.21 2.21 -12.87
N ALA A 457 -17.93 2.03 -12.52
CA ALA A 457 -17.44 0.73 -12.11
C ALA A 457 -18.10 0.28 -10.79
N LEU A 458 -18.18 1.16 -9.79
CA LEU A 458 -18.86 0.86 -8.52
C LEU A 458 -20.34 0.54 -8.74
N ASP A 459 -21.09 1.35 -9.48
CA ASP A 459 -22.52 1.12 -9.78
C ASP A 459 -22.76 -0.24 -10.44
N ARG A 460 -21.88 -0.62 -11.37
CA ARG A 460 -22.01 -1.86 -12.11
C ARG A 460 -21.64 -3.11 -11.31
N TYR A 461 -20.63 -2.99 -10.43
CA TYR A 461 -20.00 -4.17 -9.82
C TYR A 461 -20.35 -4.36 -8.35
N LEU A 462 -20.65 -3.30 -7.58
CA LEU A 462 -21.03 -3.44 -6.16
C LEU A 462 -22.11 -4.50 -5.93
N PRO A 463 -23.22 -4.57 -6.70
CA PRO A 463 -24.23 -5.60 -6.49
C PRO A 463 -23.70 -7.03 -6.61
N LYS A 464 -22.61 -7.22 -7.37
CA LYS A 464 -22.03 -8.55 -7.65
C LYS A 464 -20.98 -8.95 -6.62
N ILE A 465 -20.15 -7.98 -6.19
CA ILE A 465 -18.95 -8.22 -5.39
C ILE A 465 -19.11 -7.91 -3.90
N ALA A 466 -20.23 -7.29 -3.52
CA ALA A 466 -20.44 -6.86 -2.15
C ALA A 466 -21.86 -7.20 -1.65
N TYR A 467 -21.99 -7.27 -0.33
CA TYR A 467 -23.28 -7.21 0.34
C TYR A 467 -23.68 -5.74 0.49
N GLU A 468 -24.92 -5.40 0.17
CA GLU A 468 -25.51 -4.11 0.49
C GLU A 468 -26.10 -4.16 1.90
N LEU A 469 -25.72 -3.23 2.79
CA LEU A 469 -26.26 -3.18 4.15
C LEU A 469 -27.45 -2.24 4.20
N LYS A 470 -28.54 -2.68 4.85
CA LYS A 470 -29.75 -1.87 5.09
C LYS A 470 -30.28 -2.10 6.50
N LEU A 471 -31.21 -1.26 6.89
CA LEU A 471 -32.01 -1.47 8.09
C LEU A 471 -33.38 -2.03 7.69
N ASN A 472 -33.81 -3.10 8.37
CA ASN A 472 -35.16 -3.64 8.23
C ASN A 472 -36.20 -2.75 8.94
N SER A 473 -37.47 -3.10 8.88
CA SER A 473 -38.57 -2.35 9.52
C SER A 473 -38.46 -2.24 11.04
N LYS A 474 -37.62 -3.05 11.69
CA LYS A 474 -37.33 -3.02 13.13
C LYS A 474 -36.08 -2.21 13.48
N GLY A 475 -35.39 -1.64 12.48
CA GLY A 475 -34.12 -0.94 12.67
C GLY A 475 -32.93 -1.89 12.95
N GLU A 476 -33.00 -3.14 12.54
CA GLU A 476 -31.92 -4.12 12.62
C GLU A 476 -31.17 -4.17 11.29
N ILE A 477 -29.85 -4.38 11.33
CA ILE A 477 -29.01 -4.46 10.13
C ILE A 477 -29.28 -5.78 9.40
N ILE A 478 -29.51 -5.69 8.10
CA ILE A 478 -29.59 -6.81 7.17
C ILE A 478 -28.55 -6.64 6.08
N TRP A 479 -28.06 -7.78 5.56
CA TRP A 479 -27.14 -7.85 4.42
C TRP A 479 -27.91 -8.40 3.22
N LEU A 480 -27.91 -7.67 2.13
CA LEU A 480 -28.54 -8.07 0.87
C LEU A 480 -27.48 -8.56 -0.10
N GLU A 481 -27.59 -9.81 -0.52
CA GLU A 481 -26.77 -10.37 -1.57
C GLU A 481 -27.57 -10.44 -2.88
N HIS A 482 -27.13 -9.65 -3.86
CA HIS A 482 -27.71 -9.64 -5.19
C HIS A 482 -27.09 -10.72 -6.06
N HIS A 483 -27.91 -11.54 -6.70
CA HIS A 483 -27.49 -12.60 -7.62
C HIS A 483 -27.72 -12.20 -9.08
N GLU A 484 -26.95 -12.78 -10.00
CA GLU A 484 -27.08 -12.48 -11.44
C GLU A 484 -28.45 -12.79 -12.05
N ASN A 485 -29.17 -13.75 -11.47
CA ASN A 485 -30.54 -14.12 -11.90
C ASN A 485 -31.61 -13.14 -11.38
N GLY A 486 -31.22 -12.05 -10.72
CA GLY A 486 -32.12 -11.05 -10.13
C GLY A 486 -32.68 -11.43 -8.76
N GLN A 487 -32.33 -12.61 -8.22
CA GLN A 487 -32.68 -12.95 -6.84
C GLN A 487 -31.87 -12.15 -5.84
N VAL A 488 -32.46 -11.88 -4.67
CA VAL A 488 -31.79 -11.25 -3.54
C VAL A 488 -31.90 -12.17 -2.34
N THR A 489 -30.76 -12.54 -1.75
CA THR A 489 -30.71 -13.27 -0.48
C THR A 489 -30.52 -12.28 0.65
N GLU A 490 -31.34 -12.37 1.68
CA GLU A 490 -31.26 -11.55 2.89
C GLU A 490 -30.65 -12.35 4.04
N TYR A 491 -29.73 -11.73 4.78
CA TYR A 491 -29.14 -12.29 5.99
C TYR A 491 -29.37 -11.31 7.15
N ASP A 492 -29.82 -11.82 8.29
CA ASP A 492 -30.08 -11.05 9.55
C ASP A 492 -28.81 -10.95 10.42
N VAL A 493 -27.72 -11.55 10.00
CA VAL A 493 -26.42 -11.53 10.68
C VAL A 493 -25.32 -11.52 9.66
N ASP A 494 -24.09 -11.14 10.07
CA ASP A 494 -22.92 -11.20 9.17
C ASP A 494 -22.89 -12.52 8.40
N PRO A 495 -22.92 -12.48 7.05
CA PRO A 495 -23.08 -13.67 6.21
C PRO A 495 -22.02 -14.73 6.45
N HIS A 496 -22.44 -16.01 6.44
CA HIS A 496 -21.57 -17.18 6.57
C HIS A 496 -20.77 -17.27 7.87
N THR A 497 -21.11 -16.50 8.91
CA THR A 497 -20.43 -16.49 10.21
C THR A 497 -21.11 -17.39 11.24
N THR A 498 -20.34 -17.93 12.17
CA THR A 498 -20.86 -18.69 13.33
C THR A 498 -21.23 -17.76 14.50
N LYS A 499 -22.11 -18.21 15.39
CA LYS A 499 -22.45 -17.49 16.63
C LYS A 499 -21.21 -17.22 17.50
N PHE A 500 -20.26 -18.16 17.54
CA PHE A 500 -19.02 -18.02 18.30
C PHE A 500 -18.12 -16.92 17.72
N GLN A 501 -17.93 -16.88 16.41
CA GLN A 501 -17.17 -15.83 15.75
C GLN A 501 -17.75 -14.45 16.05
N ARG A 502 -19.05 -14.26 15.85
CA ARG A 502 -19.73 -12.98 16.15
C ARG A 502 -19.59 -12.55 17.62
N PHE A 503 -19.74 -13.50 18.55
CA PHE A 503 -19.55 -13.22 19.97
C PHE A 503 -18.11 -12.77 20.28
N THR A 504 -17.12 -13.47 19.73
CA THR A 504 -15.70 -13.13 19.92
C THR A 504 -15.39 -11.73 19.40
N PHE A 505 -15.81 -11.39 18.19
CA PHE A 505 -15.55 -10.07 17.61
C PHE A 505 -16.30 -8.95 18.34
N LYS A 506 -17.53 -9.20 18.75
CA LYS A 506 -18.25 -8.25 19.61
C LYS A 506 -17.51 -8.00 20.92
N SER A 507 -16.89 -9.02 21.49
CA SER A 507 -16.08 -8.89 22.71
C SER A 507 -14.78 -8.11 22.47
N LEU A 508 -14.10 -8.37 21.33
CA LEU A 508 -12.89 -7.63 20.92
C LEU A 508 -13.15 -6.14 20.74
N ALA A 509 -14.35 -5.75 20.32
CA ALA A 509 -14.74 -4.35 20.13
C ALA A 509 -14.73 -3.51 21.44
N TYR A 510 -14.71 -4.14 22.60
CA TYR A 510 -14.60 -3.44 23.91
C TYR A 510 -13.16 -3.21 24.37
N LEU A 511 -12.16 -3.73 23.64
CA LEU A 511 -10.76 -3.49 23.99
C LEU A 511 -10.40 -2.00 23.76
N PRO A 512 -9.61 -1.38 24.67
CA PRO A 512 -9.22 0.03 24.54
C PRO A 512 -8.05 0.24 23.58
N VAL A 513 -8.10 -0.40 22.39
CA VAL A 513 -7.01 -0.40 21.39
C VAL A 513 -7.46 0.11 20.03
N GLU A 514 -8.64 0.73 19.93
CA GLU A 514 -9.18 1.25 18.68
C GLU A 514 -8.25 2.27 18.00
N TRP A 515 -7.53 3.05 18.80
CA TRP A 515 -6.55 4.02 18.32
C TRP A 515 -5.33 3.39 17.60
N MET A 516 -5.17 2.07 17.72
CA MET A 516 -4.09 1.31 17.07
C MET A 516 -4.51 0.69 15.75
N MET A 517 -5.81 0.79 15.40
CA MET A 517 -6.38 0.14 14.22
C MET A 517 -6.32 1.06 13.02
#